data_f7326a015ba30da1f294749f1cf8ed58
#
_entry.id   f7326a015ba30da1f294749f1cf8ed58
#
_cell.length_a   1.000
_cell.length_b   1.000
_cell.length_c   1.000
_cell.angle_alpha   90.00
_cell.angle_beta   90.00
_cell.angle_gamma   90.00
#
_symmetry.space_group_name_H-M   'P 1'
#
loop_
_entity.id
_entity.type
_entity.pdbx_description
1 polymer ?
#
loop_
_entity_poly.entity_id
_entity_poly.type
_entity_poly.pdbx_seq_one_letter_code
_entity_poly.pdbx_strand_id
1 'polypeptide(L)'
;MNPLSFRRFWRCTWLLLALAVALPAAAEIGQIKTRKGQASVERKGQVLPAEVGMQLEAADTLKTGADGAVGITMRDNSLLSAGPNSILSLERFEFDATTHQGRFDAQLQRGTLAVVSGRIAKQSPQAMTVRTPSAQLGVRGTDFVVSTGE
;
A
#
# COMPACT_ATOMS: atom_id res chain seq x y z
N MET A 1 74.06 32.13 -2.66
CA MET A 1 73.22 32.31 -1.45
C MET A 1 71.80 32.09 -1.84
N ASN A 2 71.22 31.05 -1.35
CA ASN A 2 69.87 30.61 -1.72
C ASN A 2 68.77 31.42 -1.10
N PRO A 3 67.67 31.60 -1.83
CA PRO A 3 66.38 31.66 -1.18
C PRO A 3 65.52 30.45 -1.53
N LEU A 4 65.11 29.80 -0.51
CA LEU A 4 64.19 28.67 -0.51
C LEU A 4 62.81 29.06 -1.07
N SER A 5 62.46 28.46 -2.17
CA SER A 5 61.14 28.55 -2.78
C SER A 5 60.14 27.75 -1.94
N PHE A 6 59.31 28.48 -1.22
CA PHE A 6 58.22 27.91 -0.42
C PHE A 6 57.03 27.66 -1.34
N ARG A 7 56.99 26.49 -1.98
CA ARG A 7 55.79 26.02 -2.74
C ARG A 7 54.79 25.45 -1.75
N ARG A 8 53.92 26.27 -1.28
CA ARG A 8 52.72 25.82 -0.54
C ARG A 8 51.78 25.18 -1.52
N PHE A 9 51.75 23.87 -1.51
CA PHE A 9 50.72 23.05 -2.16
C PHE A 9 49.38 23.31 -1.47
N TRP A 10 48.52 24.05 -2.14
CA TRP A 10 47.15 24.21 -1.75
C TRP A 10 46.37 22.98 -2.23
N ARG A 11 46.33 21.98 -1.38
CA ARG A 11 45.45 20.82 -1.59
C ARG A 11 44.04 21.26 -1.23
N CYS A 12 43.31 21.77 -2.18
CA CYS A 12 41.85 21.91 -2.08
C CYS A 12 41.24 20.50 -2.07
N THR A 13 41.04 19.99 -0.87
CA THR A 13 40.24 18.80 -0.64
C THR A 13 38.78 19.19 -0.84
N TRP A 14 38.27 18.97 -2.02
CA TRP A 14 36.83 19.04 -2.29
C TRP A 14 36.16 17.87 -1.58
N LEU A 15 35.68 18.12 -0.37
CA LEU A 15 34.74 17.24 0.30
C LEU A 15 33.41 17.35 -0.45
N LEU A 16 33.20 16.47 -1.42
CA LEU A 16 31.89 16.20 -1.99
C LEU A 16 31.04 15.55 -0.91
N LEU A 17 30.33 16.39 -0.16
CA LEU A 17 29.27 15.96 0.74
C LEU A 17 28.11 15.47 -0.15
N ALA A 18 28.14 14.19 -0.50
CA ALA A 18 27.02 13.53 -1.15
C ALA A 18 25.86 13.50 -0.15
N LEU A 19 25.00 14.51 -0.23
CA LEU A 19 23.73 14.55 0.47
C LEU A 19 22.87 13.43 -0.09
N ALA A 20 22.94 12.25 0.52
CA ALA A 20 22.06 11.13 0.21
C ALA A 20 20.64 11.58 0.60
N VAL A 21 19.87 12.03 -0.36
CA VAL A 21 18.44 12.26 -0.22
C VAL A 21 17.81 10.88 0.00
N ALA A 22 17.64 10.49 1.26
CA ALA A 22 16.86 9.33 1.64
C ALA A 22 15.40 9.63 1.24
N LEU A 23 14.98 9.15 0.09
CA LEU A 23 13.56 9.13 -0.27
C LEU A 23 12.85 8.28 0.79
N PRO A 24 11.77 8.79 1.40
CA PRO A 24 10.98 7.98 2.32
C PRO A 24 10.47 6.77 1.54
N ALA A 25 10.98 5.59 1.84
CA ALA A 25 10.41 4.35 1.33
C ALA A 25 8.98 4.27 1.90
N ALA A 26 7.99 4.31 1.03
CA ALA A 26 6.61 4.13 1.46
C ALA A 26 6.51 2.74 2.11
N ALA A 27 5.92 2.69 3.31
CA ALA A 27 5.80 1.44 4.03
C ALA A 27 4.87 0.48 3.27
N GLU A 28 5.33 -0.74 3.06
CA GLU A 28 4.51 -1.82 2.53
C GLU A 28 3.34 -2.10 3.49
N ILE A 29 2.14 -2.16 2.96
CA ILE A 29 0.92 -2.44 3.72
C ILE A 29 0.34 -3.82 3.45
N GLY A 30 0.73 -4.44 2.35
CA GLY A 30 0.26 -5.75 1.90
C GLY A 30 0.91 -6.19 0.60
N GLN A 31 0.52 -7.36 0.13
CA GLN A 31 1.08 -7.96 -1.08
C GLN A 31 -0.01 -8.64 -1.90
N ILE A 32 0.08 -8.52 -3.23
CA ILE A 32 -0.77 -9.28 -4.15
C ILE A 32 -0.34 -10.75 -4.12
N LYS A 33 -1.25 -11.63 -3.77
CA LYS A 33 -1.01 -13.09 -3.71
C LYS A 33 -1.57 -13.85 -4.90
N THR A 34 -2.68 -13.38 -5.45
CA THR A 34 -3.31 -14.01 -6.62
C THR A 34 -3.79 -12.95 -7.60
N ARG A 35 -3.75 -13.28 -8.88
CA ARG A 35 -4.29 -12.46 -9.95
C ARG A 35 -4.94 -13.36 -11.00
N LYS A 36 -6.08 -12.93 -11.50
CA LYS A 36 -6.75 -13.53 -12.67
C LYS A 36 -7.16 -12.38 -13.61
N GLY A 37 -7.07 -12.61 -14.91
CA GLY A 37 -7.46 -11.64 -15.92
C GLY A 37 -6.72 -10.30 -15.83
N GLN A 38 -7.38 -9.23 -16.26
CA GLN A 38 -6.81 -7.90 -16.26
C GLN A 38 -6.93 -7.24 -14.89
N ALA A 39 -5.82 -6.74 -14.39
CA ALA A 39 -5.77 -5.99 -13.14
C ALA A 39 -4.59 -5.00 -13.15
N SER A 40 -4.77 -3.87 -12.52
CA SER A 40 -3.76 -2.82 -12.38
C SER A 40 -3.81 -2.16 -11.00
N VAL A 41 -2.69 -1.56 -10.62
CA VAL A 41 -2.55 -0.72 -9.43
C VAL A 41 -2.23 0.68 -9.89
N GLU A 42 -3.02 1.64 -9.48
CA GLU A 42 -2.72 3.05 -9.66
C GLU A 42 -2.04 3.58 -8.40
N ARG A 43 -0.82 4.07 -8.57
CA ARG A 43 0.03 4.62 -7.51
C ARG A 43 0.55 5.98 -7.92
N LYS A 44 0.21 7.04 -7.18
CA LYS A 44 0.68 8.41 -7.43
C LYS A 44 0.46 8.86 -8.89
N GLY A 45 -0.70 8.50 -9.46
CA GLY A 45 -1.06 8.81 -10.84
C GLY A 45 -0.44 7.92 -11.93
N GLN A 46 0.37 6.94 -11.56
CA GLN A 46 0.93 5.94 -12.47
C GLN A 46 0.13 4.64 -12.42
N VAL A 47 -0.15 4.08 -13.58
CA VAL A 47 -0.82 2.78 -13.70
C VAL A 47 0.24 1.69 -13.89
N LEU A 48 0.29 0.77 -12.94
CA LEU A 48 1.20 -0.36 -12.92
C LEU A 48 0.40 -1.66 -13.11
N PRO A 49 0.92 -2.67 -13.83
CA PRO A 49 0.28 -3.96 -13.89
C PRO A 49 0.26 -4.60 -12.48
N ALA A 50 -0.88 -5.13 -12.06
CA ALA A 50 -0.99 -5.85 -10.81
C ALA A 50 -0.36 -7.24 -10.94
N GLU A 51 0.85 -7.42 -10.46
CA GLU A 51 1.56 -8.70 -10.54
C GLU A 51 1.54 -9.43 -9.19
N VAL A 52 1.56 -10.77 -9.24
CA VAL A 52 1.70 -11.59 -8.03
C VAL A 52 3.07 -11.31 -7.40
N GLY A 53 3.09 -11.05 -6.11
CA GLY A 53 4.29 -10.63 -5.37
C GLY A 53 4.46 -9.11 -5.26
N MET A 54 3.68 -8.31 -6.00
CA MET A 54 3.74 -6.85 -5.92
C MET A 54 3.36 -6.37 -4.52
N GLN A 55 4.21 -5.55 -3.94
CA GLN A 55 3.97 -4.89 -2.66
C GLN A 55 3.05 -3.68 -2.86
N LEU A 56 2.09 -3.54 -1.97
CA LEU A 56 1.12 -2.44 -1.97
C LEU A 56 1.49 -1.39 -0.94
N GLU A 57 1.20 -0.15 -1.27
CA GLU A 57 1.39 1.02 -0.43
C GLU A 57 0.05 1.66 -0.06
N ALA A 58 0.04 2.45 1.02
CA ALA A 58 -1.12 3.28 1.34
C ALA A 58 -1.41 4.25 0.17
N ALA A 59 -2.68 4.52 -0.07
CA ALA A 59 -3.21 5.28 -1.19
C ALA A 59 -3.13 4.60 -2.57
N ASP A 60 -2.71 3.32 -2.65
CA ASP A 60 -2.85 2.56 -3.89
C ASP A 60 -4.33 2.31 -4.21
N THR A 61 -4.66 2.37 -5.49
CA THR A 61 -5.99 2.00 -6.00
C THR A 61 -5.87 0.81 -6.94
N LEU A 62 -6.53 -0.29 -6.59
CA LEU A 62 -6.61 -1.48 -7.44
C LEU A 62 -7.80 -1.36 -8.37
N LYS A 63 -7.59 -1.72 -9.64
CA LYS A 63 -8.61 -1.77 -10.68
C LYS A 63 -8.58 -3.12 -11.35
N THR A 64 -9.72 -3.77 -11.47
CA THR A 64 -9.87 -5.04 -12.18
C THR A 64 -10.75 -4.87 -13.40
N GLY A 65 -10.42 -5.62 -14.46
CA GLY A 65 -11.25 -5.68 -15.67
C GLY A 65 -12.45 -6.63 -15.52
N ALA A 66 -13.21 -6.81 -16.60
CA ALA A 66 -14.41 -7.66 -16.62
C ALA A 66 -14.12 -9.13 -16.31
N ASP A 67 -12.92 -9.61 -16.60
CA ASP A 67 -12.42 -10.95 -16.30
C ASP A 67 -11.43 -10.96 -15.11
N GLY A 68 -11.22 -9.79 -14.50
CA GLY A 68 -10.19 -9.56 -13.50
C GLY A 68 -10.59 -9.97 -12.09
N ALA A 69 -9.64 -10.49 -11.34
CA ALA A 69 -9.74 -10.66 -9.89
C ALA A 69 -8.34 -10.57 -9.26
N VAL A 70 -8.28 -10.00 -8.08
CA VAL A 70 -7.01 -9.84 -7.33
C VAL A 70 -7.23 -10.25 -5.88
N GLY A 71 -6.38 -11.15 -5.38
CA GLY A 71 -6.30 -11.50 -3.96
C GLY A 71 -5.09 -10.87 -3.31
N ILE A 72 -5.29 -10.23 -2.17
CA ILE A 72 -4.30 -9.47 -1.41
C ILE A 72 -4.21 -10.02 0.00
N THR A 73 -3.00 -10.14 0.52
CA THR A 73 -2.75 -10.34 1.94
C THR A 73 -2.17 -9.07 2.54
N MET A 74 -2.83 -8.52 3.54
CA MET A 74 -2.35 -7.35 4.27
C MET A 74 -1.38 -7.75 5.38
N ARG A 75 -0.61 -6.80 5.90
CA ARG A 75 0.36 -7.06 6.98
C ARG A 75 -0.27 -7.53 8.30
N ASP A 76 -1.52 -7.18 8.55
CA ASP A 76 -2.28 -7.67 9.70
C ASP A 76 -2.94 -9.05 9.48
N ASN A 77 -2.61 -9.71 8.36
CA ASN A 77 -3.21 -10.95 7.88
C ASN A 77 -4.69 -10.84 7.48
N SER A 78 -5.20 -9.65 7.22
CA SER A 78 -6.47 -9.51 6.49
C SER A 78 -6.29 -10.00 5.06
N LEU A 79 -7.28 -10.73 4.56
CA LEU A 79 -7.34 -11.15 3.17
C LEU A 79 -8.42 -10.35 2.46
N LEU A 80 -8.06 -9.75 1.34
CA LEU A 80 -8.98 -9.02 0.49
C LEU A 80 -9.02 -9.67 -0.89
N SER A 81 -10.20 -9.84 -1.44
CA SER A 81 -10.39 -10.34 -2.79
C SER A 81 -11.31 -9.41 -3.57
N ALA A 82 -10.75 -8.67 -4.51
CA ALA A 82 -11.49 -7.83 -5.43
C ALA A 82 -11.93 -8.66 -6.63
N GLY A 83 -13.22 -8.67 -6.91
CA GLY A 83 -13.83 -9.36 -8.04
C GLY A 83 -13.74 -8.56 -9.35
N PRO A 84 -14.46 -9.00 -10.40
CA PRO A 84 -14.48 -8.29 -11.68
C PRO A 84 -15.04 -6.87 -11.60
N ASN A 85 -14.56 -6.00 -12.49
CA ASN A 85 -14.98 -4.60 -12.60
C ASN A 85 -14.92 -3.82 -11.30
N SER A 86 -13.96 -4.15 -10.42
CA SER A 86 -13.82 -3.52 -9.11
C SER A 86 -12.82 -2.37 -9.14
N ILE A 87 -13.11 -1.35 -8.33
CA ILE A 87 -12.20 -0.26 -8.02
C ILE A 87 -12.12 -0.15 -6.51
N LEU A 88 -10.96 -0.55 -5.96
CA LEU A 88 -10.69 -0.59 -4.53
C LEU A 88 -9.51 0.32 -4.18
N SER A 89 -9.75 1.35 -3.39
CA SER A 89 -8.73 2.25 -2.86
C SER A 89 -8.33 1.85 -1.45
N LEU A 90 -7.04 1.70 -1.19
CA LEU A 90 -6.45 1.40 0.13
C LEU A 90 -6.05 2.73 0.77
N GLU A 91 -6.99 3.42 1.41
CA GLU A 91 -6.79 4.82 1.82
C GLU A 91 -5.82 4.98 2.98
N ARG A 92 -5.96 4.11 3.98
CA ARG A 92 -5.15 4.14 5.19
C ARG A 92 -4.89 2.74 5.71
N PHE A 93 -3.66 2.47 6.06
CA PHE A 93 -3.27 1.26 6.77
C PHE A 93 -2.16 1.56 7.75
N GLU A 94 -2.43 1.32 9.01
CA GLU A 94 -1.47 1.40 10.12
C GLU A 94 -1.56 0.09 10.88
N PHE A 95 -0.45 -0.51 11.22
CA PHE A 95 -0.42 -1.76 11.96
C PHE A 95 0.86 -1.90 12.79
N ASP A 96 0.68 -2.08 14.08
CA ASP A 96 1.73 -2.46 15.02
C ASP A 96 1.73 -3.97 15.22
N ALA A 97 2.79 -4.64 14.77
CA ALA A 97 2.90 -6.09 14.86
C ALA A 97 3.06 -6.62 16.28
N THR A 98 3.46 -5.79 17.24
CA THR A 98 3.65 -6.15 18.64
C THR A 98 2.33 -6.09 19.42
N THR A 99 1.61 -4.99 19.28
CA THR A 99 0.35 -4.77 20.00
C THR A 99 -0.88 -5.25 19.23
N HIS A 100 -0.72 -5.54 17.94
CA HIS A 100 -1.78 -5.82 16.96
C HIS A 100 -2.80 -4.68 16.80
N GLN A 101 -2.50 -3.52 17.34
CA GLN A 101 -3.31 -2.33 17.15
C GLN A 101 -3.05 -1.74 15.76
N GLY A 102 -4.06 -1.08 15.24
CA GLY A 102 -3.92 -0.43 13.96
C GLY A 102 -5.21 0.19 13.46
N ARG A 103 -5.16 0.67 12.23
CA ARG A 103 -6.32 1.19 11.52
C ARG A 103 -6.23 0.81 10.04
N PHE A 104 -7.35 0.38 9.51
CA PHE A 104 -7.47 0.05 8.10
C PHE A 104 -8.74 0.68 7.52
N ASP A 105 -8.57 1.64 6.61
CA ASP A 105 -9.64 2.28 5.88
C ASP A 105 -9.48 1.98 4.39
N ALA A 106 -10.50 1.41 3.78
CA ALA A 106 -10.58 1.12 2.35
C ALA A 106 -11.88 1.66 1.75
N GLN A 107 -11.85 1.97 0.47
CA GLN A 107 -13.03 2.40 -0.28
C GLN A 107 -13.25 1.51 -1.51
N LEU A 108 -14.38 0.84 -1.55
CA LEU A 108 -14.85 0.16 -2.74
C LEU A 108 -15.78 1.12 -3.52
N GLN A 109 -15.24 1.68 -4.60
CA GLN A 109 -16.00 2.61 -5.43
C GLN A 109 -16.99 1.87 -6.33
N ARG A 110 -16.60 0.69 -6.82
CA ARG A 110 -17.40 -0.15 -7.70
C ARG A 110 -16.95 -1.61 -7.59
N GLY A 111 -17.87 -2.54 -7.90
CA GLY A 111 -17.60 -3.96 -8.00
C GLY A 111 -17.85 -4.73 -6.71
N THR A 112 -17.07 -5.76 -6.46
CA THR A 112 -17.24 -6.67 -5.32
C THR A 112 -15.93 -6.84 -4.58
N LEU A 113 -16.00 -6.80 -3.26
CA LEU A 113 -14.90 -7.04 -2.35
C LEU A 113 -15.29 -8.07 -1.30
N ALA A 114 -14.57 -9.18 -1.26
CA ALA A 114 -14.62 -10.13 -0.16
C ALA A 114 -13.48 -9.86 0.80
N VAL A 115 -13.76 -9.89 2.08
CA VAL A 115 -12.81 -9.60 3.15
C VAL A 115 -12.85 -10.70 4.20
N VAL A 116 -11.67 -11.24 4.55
CA VAL A 116 -11.44 -12.04 5.75
C VAL A 116 -10.66 -11.17 6.72
N SER A 117 -11.26 -10.87 7.86
CA SER A 117 -10.71 -9.93 8.83
C SER A 117 -9.44 -10.46 9.50
N GLY A 118 -8.41 -9.64 9.54
CA GLY A 118 -7.14 -9.91 10.18
C GLY A 118 -7.08 -9.47 11.64
N ARG A 119 -5.87 -9.15 12.09
CA ARG A 119 -5.58 -8.84 13.49
C ARG A 119 -6.14 -7.50 13.93
N ILE A 120 -6.16 -6.49 13.07
CA ILE A 120 -6.69 -5.15 13.39
C ILE A 120 -8.16 -5.25 13.82
N ALA A 121 -9.01 -5.86 13.00
CA ALA A 121 -10.44 -5.96 13.30
C ALA A 121 -10.74 -6.87 14.49
N LYS A 122 -9.91 -7.89 14.74
CA LYS A 122 -10.04 -8.78 15.90
C LYS A 122 -9.64 -8.10 17.20
N GLN A 123 -8.60 -7.26 17.17
CA GLN A 123 -8.09 -6.55 18.33
C GLN A 123 -8.94 -5.32 18.68
N SER A 124 -9.35 -4.56 17.67
CA SER A 124 -10.07 -3.30 17.86
C SER A 124 -11.27 -3.26 16.93
N PRO A 125 -12.48 -3.56 17.44
CA PRO A 125 -13.71 -3.36 16.70
C PRO A 125 -13.79 -1.90 16.21
N GLN A 126 -14.21 -1.70 14.97
CA GLN A 126 -14.28 -0.40 14.30
C GLN A 126 -12.93 0.20 13.83
N ALA A 127 -11.80 -0.45 14.08
CA ALA A 127 -10.51 -0.03 13.52
C ALA A 127 -10.35 -0.40 12.04
N MET A 128 -11.24 -1.24 11.50
CA MET A 128 -11.34 -1.56 10.08
C MET A 128 -12.65 -1.01 9.53
N THR A 129 -12.52 -0.17 8.50
CA THR A 129 -13.66 0.45 7.82
C THR A 129 -13.59 0.21 6.32
N VAL A 130 -14.69 -0.23 5.73
CA VAL A 130 -14.86 -0.28 4.28
C VAL A 130 -15.97 0.68 3.89
N ARG A 131 -15.66 1.64 3.04
CA ARG A 131 -16.64 2.61 2.49
C ARG A 131 -17.05 2.21 1.09
N THR A 132 -18.30 2.47 0.79
CA THR A 132 -18.87 2.41 -0.55
C THR A 132 -19.53 3.75 -0.86
N PRO A 133 -19.97 4.04 -2.10
CA PRO A 133 -20.68 5.28 -2.40
C PRO A 133 -21.97 5.50 -1.59
N SER A 134 -22.60 4.42 -1.12
CA SER A 134 -23.89 4.46 -0.42
C SER A 134 -23.82 4.08 1.06
N ALA A 135 -22.71 3.55 1.55
CA ALA A 135 -22.61 3.02 2.90
C ALA A 135 -21.18 3.06 3.46
N GLN A 136 -21.09 3.06 4.79
CA GLN A 136 -19.85 2.82 5.52
C GLN A 136 -20.03 1.62 6.45
N LEU A 137 -19.14 0.64 6.32
CA LEU A 137 -19.16 -0.60 7.05
C LEU A 137 -17.99 -0.61 8.06
N GLY A 138 -18.33 -0.60 9.34
CA GLY A 138 -17.35 -0.93 10.39
C GLY A 138 -17.28 -2.45 10.56
N VAL A 139 -16.08 -3.00 10.55
CA VAL A 139 -15.87 -4.46 10.58
C VAL A 139 -15.47 -4.91 11.98
N ARG A 140 -16.20 -5.89 12.51
CA ARG A 140 -15.92 -6.49 13.79
C ARG A 140 -15.61 -7.98 13.65
N GLY A 141 -14.38 -8.28 13.27
CA GLY A 141 -13.82 -9.65 13.35
C GLY A 141 -14.57 -10.74 12.58
N THR A 142 -15.16 -10.42 11.44
CA THR A 142 -15.93 -11.37 10.61
C THR A 142 -15.48 -11.34 9.17
N ASP A 143 -15.84 -12.40 8.45
CA ASP A 143 -15.72 -12.47 7.00
C ASP A 143 -16.99 -11.88 6.40
N PHE A 144 -16.84 -11.05 5.38
CA PHE A 144 -17.96 -10.43 4.70
C PHE A 144 -17.67 -10.19 3.22
N VAL A 145 -18.72 -10.01 2.48
CA VAL A 145 -18.68 -9.59 1.08
C VAL A 145 -19.51 -8.32 0.95
N VAL A 146 -18.93 -7.31 0.31
CA VAL A 146 -19.62 -6.10 -0.07
C VAL A 146 -19.61 -5.96 -1.58
N SER A 147 -20.75 -5.59 -2.15
CA SER A 147 -20.89 -5.33 -3.57
C SER A 147 -21.57 -3.98 -3.76
N THR A 148 -21.07 -3.20 -4.70
CA THR A 148 -21.70 -1.95 -5.13
C THR A 148 -22.24 -2.17 -6.53
N GLY A 149 -23.49 -1.76 -6.77
CA GLY A 149 -24.06 -1.72 -8.12
C GLY A 149 -23.30 -0.72 -9.02
N GLU A 150 -23.52 -0.84 -10.30
CA GLU A 150 -23.04 0.12 -11.30
C GLU A 150 -23.62 1.51 -11.09
#